data_8af1fe35265d36fe88cde7e58f24aa15
#
_entry.id   8af1fe35265d36fe88cde7e58f24aa15
#
_cell.length_a   1.000
_cell.length_b   1.000
_cell.length_c   1.000
_cell.angle_alpha   90.00
_cell.angle_beta   90.00
_cell.angle_gamma   90.00
#
_symmetry.space_group_name_H-M   'P 1'
#
loop_
_entity.id
_entity.type
_entity.pdbx_description
1 polymer ?
#
loop_
_entity_poly.entity_id
_entity_poly.type
_entity_poly.pdbx_seq_one_letter_code
_entity_poly.pdbx_strand_id
1 'polypeptide(L)'
;QELHPQVVIRDVKTREVLAHHAIPAGANLTVKDGETISAGTMVAKTPRKVAKTKDITGGLPRVAELFEARKPKDACTIARVEGIVRLSSKNTSRGKKVITIETPTGELVDHLVPMNKHVIVHEDDHVHMGDQLTEGPVSPEEILDVCGKERLQEHLVNEVQEVYRLQGVEINDKHVEIIVRQMLRKVVITEPGNTEFLWGDQVDKTTFDRINEQTIAQGGQPAAAKPVLLGITKASLETESFISAASFQDTTRVLTEASTLGKTDTLEGFKENVIMGHLIPAGTGFSRYSKIEVDPAEGAEEIVLAGEDDEMDSIEEVLNDTINFDNER
;
A
#
# COMPACT_ATOMS: atom_id res chain seq x y z
N GLN A 1 -34.10 -15.99 12.42
CA GLN A 1 -34.12 -17.42 12.80
C GLN A 1 -32.68 -17.90 12.73
N GLU A 2 -32.09 -18.27 13.87
CA GLU A 2 -30.80 -18.92 13.89
C GLU A 2 -30.96 -20.31 13.28
N LEU A 3 -30.33 -20.52 12.12
CA LEU A 3 -30.28 -21.82 11.46
C LEU A 3 -29.20 -22.63 12.17
N HIS A 4 -29.57 -23.75 12.74
CA HIS A 4 -28.64 -24.72 13.33
C HIS A 4 -28.39 -25.84 12.31
N PRO A 5 -27.30 -25.76 11.51
CA PRO A 5 -26.99 -26.81 10.54
C PRO A 5 -26.67 -28.13 11.25
N GLN A 6 -27.19 -29.23 10.72
CA GLN A 6 -26.95 -30.57 11.28
C GLN A 6 -26.86 -31.62 10.18
N VAL A 7 -26.02 -32.62 10.38
CA VAL A 7 -25.93 -33.82 9.54
C VAL A 7 -26.71 -34.94 10.21
N VAL A 8 -27.59 -35.58 9.46
CA VAL A 8 -28.43 -36.69 9.93
C VAL A 8 -27.98 -37.97 9.25
N ILE A 9 -27.56 -38.98 10.04
CA ILE A 9 -27.19 -40.30 9.55
C ILE A 9 -28.40 -41.20 9.63
N ARG A 10 -28.76 -41.83 8.51
CA ARG A 10 -29.92 -42.76 8.40
C ARG A 10 -29.46 -44.12 7.96
N ASP A 11 -30.14 -45.16 8.44
CA ASP A 11 -29.94 -46.51 7.95
C ASP A 11 -30.41 -46.63 6.49
N VAL A 12 -29.61 -47.30 5.65
CA VAL A 12 -29.85 -47.47 4.22
C VAL A 12 -31.12 -48.29 3.96
N LYS A 13 -31.44 -49.27 4.84
CA LYS A 13 -32.57 -50.21 4.64
C LYS A 13 -33.85 -49.70 5.29
N THR A 14 -33.79 -49.25 6.56
CA THR A 14 -34.97 -48.89 7.35
C THR A 14 -35.31 -47.41 7.24
N ARG A 15 -34.38 -46.56 6.74
CA ARG A 15 -34.43 -45.11 6.74
C ARG A 15 -34.61 -44.49 8.14
N GLU A 16 -34.45 -45.26 9.18
CA GLU A 16 -34.46 -44.73 10.54
C GLU A 16 -33.23 -43.86 10.80
N VAL A 17 -33.41 -42.82 11.60
CA VAL A 17 -32.34 -41.93 11.96
C VAL A 17 -31.47 -42.57 13.03
N LEU A 18 -30.22 -42.84 12.70
CA LEU A 18 -29.23 -43.42 13.60
C LEU A 18 -28.56 -42.41 14.48
N ALA A 19 -28.20 -41.26 13.94
CA ALA A 19 -27.55 -40.19 14.69
C ALA A 19 -27.79 -38.79 14.09
N HIS A 20 -27.77 -37.78 14.98
CA HIS A 20 -27.78 -36.37 14.65
C HIS A 20 -26.47 -35.73 15.11
N HIS A 21 -25.80 -35.04 14.22
CA HIS A 21 -24.57 -34.28 14.55
C HIS A 21 -24.80 -32.81 14.22
N ALA A 22 -24.83 -31.96 15.26
CA ALA A 22 -24.86 -30.53 15.09
C ALA A 22 -23.51 -30.04 14.57
N ILE A 23 -23.54 -29.22 13.52
CA ILE A 23 -22.34 -28.68 12.89
C ILE A 23 -22.29 -27.18 13.13
N PRO A 24 -21.15 -26.61 13.58
CA PRO A 24 -21.01 -25.17 13.72
C PRO A 24 -21.08 -24.47 12.38
N ALA A 25 -21.63 -23.25 12.33
CA ALA A 25 -21.67 -22.44 11.13
C ALA A 25 -20.21 -22.18 10.63
N GLY A 26 -20.00 -22.34 9.33
CA GLY A 26 -18.67 -22.21 8.71
C GLY A 26 -17.81 -23.48 8.71
N ALA A 27 -18.37 -24.64 9.07
CA ALA A 27 -17.70 -25.92 8.90
C ALA A 27 -17.83 -26.41 7.44
N ASN A 28 -16.74 -26.95 6.88
CA ASN A 28 -16.72 -27.56 5.57
C ASN A 28 -17.21 -29.02 5.65
N LEU A 29 -18.26 -29.35 4.91
CA LEU A 29 -18.76 -30.73 4.81
C LEU A 29 -17.83 -31.52 3.88
N THR A 30 -17.39 -32.71 4.34
CA THR A 30 -16.57 -33.63 3.54
C THR A 30 -17.38 -34.70 2.85
N VAL A 31 -18.65 -34.83 3.21
CA VAL A 31 -19.57 -35.85 2.66
C VAL A 31 -20.69 -35.15 1.87
N LYS A 32 -21.16 -35.83 0.81
CA LYS A 32 -22.29 -35.39 0.00
C LYS A 32 -23.61 -35.95 0.52
N ASP A 33 -24.71 -35.27 0.19
CA ASP A 33 -26.05 -35.79 0.54
C ASP A 33 -26.30 -37.13 -0.17
N GLY A 34 -26.77 -38.13 0.62
CA GLY A 34 -27.01 -39.49 0.12
C GLY A 34 -25.75 -40.41 0.05
N GLU A 35 -24.62 -39.94 0.46
CA GLU A 35 -23.37 -40.76 0.48
C GLU A 35 -23.42 -41.79 1.61
N THR A 36 -22.95 -43.04 1.31
CA THR A 36 -22.86 -44.10 2.31
C THR A 36 -21.54 -43.99 3.07
N ILE A 37 -21.65 -43.76 4.38
CA ILE A 37 -20.49 -43.61 5.26
C ILE A 37 -20.32 -44.81 6.20
N SER A 38 -19.07 -45.10 6.59
CA SER A 38 -18.73 -46.10 7.59
C SER A 38 -18.36 -45.44 8.93
N ALA A 39 -18.37 -46.24 10.00
CA ALA A 39 -17.94 -45.75 11.30
C ALA A 39 -16.48 -45.26 11.25
N GLY A 40 -16.26 -44.03 11.72
CA GLY A 40 -14.95 -43.33 11.66
C GLY A 40 -14.75 -42.41 10.46
N THR A 41 -15.70 -42.35 9.50
CA THR A 41 -15.61 -41.40 8.37
C THR A 41 -15.74 -39.96 8.90
N MET A 42 -14.87 -39.07 8.41
CA MET A 42 -14.93 -37.66 8.75
C MET A 42 -16.09 -36.97 8.01
N VAL A 43 -17.05 -36.45 8.74
CA VAL A 43 -18.29 -35.89 8.18
C VAL A 43 -18.14 -34.38 7.91
N ALA A 44 -17.42 -33.66 8.77
CA ALA A 44 -17.19 -32.24 8.62
C ALA A 44 -15.85 -31.85 9.21
N LYS A 45 -15.25 -30.81 8.61
CA LYS A 45 -14.02 -30.16 9.09
C LYS A 45 -14.36 -28.75 9.55
N THR A 46 -14.06 -28.43 10.78
CA THR A 46 -14.19 -27.06 11.27
C THR A 46 -12.81 -26.42 11.25
N PRO A 47 -12.58 -25.39 10.41
CA PRO A 47 -11.33 -24.67 10.48
C PRO A 47 -11.23 -24.04 11.88
N ARG A 48 -10.26 -24.49 12.67
CA ARG A 48 -9.91 -23.73 13.88
C ARG A 48 -9.40 -22.38 13.39
N LYS A 49 -10.13 -21.33 13.67
CA LYS A 49 -9.51 -20.02 13.75
C LYS A 49 -8.53 -20.14 14.94
N VAL A 50 -7.30 -20.53 14.62
CA VAL A 50 -6.22 -20.44 15.60
C VAL A 50 -6.26 -19.00 16.06
N ALA A 51 -6.54 -18.79 17.35
CA ALA A 51 -6.41 -17.46 17.92
C ALA A 51 -5.02 -17.01 17.48
N LYS A 52 -4.97 -15.95 16.63
CA LYS A 52 -3.72 -15.38 16.15
C LYS A 52 -2.80 -15.37 17.35
N THR A 53 -1.80 -16.23 17.34
CA THR A 53 -0.80 -16.26 18.39
C THR A 53 -0.41 -14.82 18.56
N LYS A 54 -0.59 -14.30 19.75
CA LYS A 54 -0.20 -12.94 20.13
C LYS A 54 1.33 -12.88 20.12
N ASP A 55 1.90 -13.25 18.99
CA ASP A 55 3.29 -13.15 18.81
C ASP A 55 3.52 -11.80 18.14
N ILE A 56 3.87 -10.97 19.04
CA ILE A 56 5.19 -10.48 19.20
C ILE A 56 5.34 -9.02 18.85
N THR A 57 4.72 -8.50 17.85
CA THR A 57 4.63 -7.06 17.59
C THR A 57 3.17 -6.64 17.49
N GLY A 58 2.48 -6.76 18.60
CA GLY A 58 1.14 -6.20 18.73
C GLY A 58 1.21 -4.69 18.97
N GLY A 59 0.22 -3.97 18.51
CA GLY A 59 0.11 -2.55 18.76
C GLY A 59 0.87 -1.67 17.76
N LEU A 60 1.28 -0.48 18.19
CA LEU A 60 1.92 0.53 17.34
C LEU A 60 3.17 0.06 16.58
N PRO A 61 4.06 -0.78 17.14
CA PRO A 61 5.19 -1.33 16.38
C PRO A 61 4.76 -2.11 15.12
N ARG A 62 3.64 -2.82 15.17
CA ARG A 62 3.10 -3.54 14.00
C ARG A 62 2.66 -2.59 12.91
N VAL A 63 2.04 -1.48 13.25
CA VAL A 63 1.66 -0.43 12.29
C VAL A 63 2.90 0.13 11.59
N ALA A 64 3.97 0.40 12.36
CA ALA A 64 5.23 0.87 11.79
C ALA A 64 5.85 -0.15 10.83
N GLU A 65 5.82 -1.46 11.15
CA GLU A 65 6.28 -2.52 10.25
C GLU A 65 5.47 -2.59 8.95
N LEU A 66 4.15 -2.44 9.03
CA LEU A 66 3.27 -2.44 7.87
C LEU A 66 3.55 -1.25 6.94
N PHE A 67 3.69 -0.04 7.50
CA PHE A 67 4.01 1.15 6.71
C PHE A 67 5.45 1.14 6.16
N GLU A 68 6.39 0.48 6.82
CA GLU A 68 7.74 0.27 6.27
C GLU A 68 7.83 -0.89 5.28
N ALA A 69 6.70 -1.57 5.02
CA ALA A 69 6.63 -2.74 4.14
C ALA A 69 7.69 -3.80 4.49
N ARG A 70 7.98 -3.99 5.79
CA ARG A 70 8.98 -4.96 6.24
C ARG A 70 8.49 -6.37 6.00
N LYS A 71 9.36 -7.21 5.43
CA LYS A 71 9.07 -8.62 5.27
C LYS A 71 8.99 -9.30 6.63
N PRO A 72 7.86 -9.98 6.95
CA PRO A 72 7.74 -10.71 8.21
C PRO A 72 8.76 -11.84 8.29
N LYS A 73 9.31 -12.09 9.49
CA LYS A 73 10.30 -13.15 9.71
C LYS A 73 9.77 -14.55 9.37
N ASP A 74 8.50 -14.81 9.70
CA ASP A 74 7.82 -16.08 9.49
C ASP A 74 6.61 -15.92 8.54
N ALA A 75 6.84 -15.30 7.36
CA ALA A 75 5.78 -15.11 6.39
C ALA A 75 5.09 -16.41 6.01
N CYS A 76 3.76 -16.44 5.94
CA CYS A 76 3.01 -17.57 5.43
C CYS A 76 3.29 -17.78 3.93
N THR A 77 2.99 -18.98 3.44
CA THR A 77 2.96 -19.25 2.00
C THR A 77 1.52 -19.07 1.51
N ILE A 78 1.33 -18.30 0.44
CA ILE A 78 0.02 -18.07 -0.16
C ILE A 78 -0.16 -18.88 -1.45
N ALA A 79 -1.40 -19.18 -1.81
CA ALA A 79 -1.75 -19.81 -3.08
C ALA A 79 -1.51 -18.85 -4.24
N ARG A 80 -0.72 -19.25 -5.24
CA ARG A 80 -0.47 -18.45 -6.44
C ARG A 80 -1.51 -18.64 -7.53
N VAL A 81 -2.23 -19.76 -7.46
CA VAL A 81 -3.27 -20.14 -8.41
C VAL A 81 -4.50 -20.61 -7.66
N GLU A 82 -5.64 -20.51 -8.31
CA GLU A 82 -6.90 -21.08 -7.83
C GLU A 82 -6.99 -22.55 -8.21
N GLY A 83 -7.47 -23.39 -7.28
CA GLY A 83 -7.63 -24.81 -7.56
C GLY A 83 -7.85 -25.67 -6.33
N ILE A 84 -7.70 -26.97 -6.51
CA ILE A 84 -7.88 -28.00 -5.47
C ILE A 84 -6.52 -28.39 -4.90
N VAL A 85 -6.42 -28.40 -3.58
CA VAL A 85 -5.18 -28.74 -2.87
C VAL A 85 -4.95 -30.26 -2.91
N ARG A 86 -3.76 -30.68 -3.36
CA ARG A 86 -3.26 -32.03 -3.29
C ARG A 86 -2.03 -32.08 -2.37
N LEU A 87 -2.14 -32.77 -1.26
CA LEU A 87 -1.02 -32.96 -0.35
C LEU A 87 -0.14 -34.10 -0.81
N SER A 88 0.98 -33.79 -1.46
CA SER A 88 1.96 -34.78 -1.81
C SER A 88 2.72 -35.25 -0.57
N SER A 89 2.68 -36.57 -0.29
CA SER A 89 3.51 -37.17 0.76
C SER A 89 5.00 -37.22 0.39
N LYS A 90 5.38 -36.77 -0.79
CA LYS A 90 6.77 -36.73 -1.24
C LYS A 90 7.52 -35.61 -0.49
N ASN A 91 8.25 -36.00 0.55
CA ASN A 91 9.25 -35.14 1.14
C ASN A 91 10.30 -34.82 0.07
N THR A 92 10.38 -33.60 -0.36
CA THR A 92 11.45 -33.15 -1.25
C THR A 92 12.78 -33.30 -0.51
N SER A 93 13.83 -33.68 -1.22
CA SER A 93 15.18 -34.04 -0.72
C SER A 93 15.91 -32.92 0.06
N ARG A 94 15.24 -31.82 0.40
CA ARG A 94 15.76 -30.62 1.13
C ARG A 94 14.95 -30.25 2.37
N GLY A 95 14.18 -31.17 2.97
CA GLY A 95 13.43 -30.87 4.21
C GLY A 95 12.31 -29.86 4.04
N LYS A 96 11.68 -29.77 2.86
CA LYS A 96 10.49 -28.94 2.60
C LYS A 96 9.29 -29.85 2.28
N LYS A 97 8.12 -29.45 2.75
CA LYS A 97 6.84 -30.04 2.32
C LYS A 97 6.42 -29.43 0.98
N VAL A 98 5.80 -30.23 0.12
CA VAL A 98 5.23 -29.73 -1.14
C VAL A 98 3.72 -29.78 -1.04
N ILE A 99 3.09 -28.63 -1.27
CA ILE A 99 1.65 -28.50 -1.44
C ILE A 99 1.43 -28.25 -2.94
N THR A 100 0.76 -29.17 -3.61
CA THR A 100 0.45 -29.05 -5.03
C THR A 100 -0.99 -28.54 -5.17
N ILE A 101 -1.22 -27.54 -5.99
CA ILE A 101 -2.56 -27.05 -6.32
C ILE A 101 -2.86 -27.45 -7.76
N GLU A 102 -3.95 -28.19 -7.94
CA GLU A 102 -4.48 -28.59 -9.23
C GLU A 102 -5.44 -27.51 -9.73
N THR A 103 -5.06 -26.81 -10.78
CA THR A 103 -5.90 -25.76 -11.39
C THR A 103 -7.07 -26.39 -12.14
N PRO A 104 -8.17 -25.66 -12.39
CA PRO A 104 -9.27 -26.13 -13.22
C PRO A 104 -8.85 -26.52 -14.65
N THR A 105 -7.69 -26.03 -15.12
CA THR A 105 -7.09 -26.40 -16.42
C THR A 105 -6.29 -27.70 -16.39
N GLY A 106 -6.11 -28.32 -15.20
CA GLY A 106 -5.33 -29.53 -15.00
C GLY A 106 -3.82 -29.32 -14.82
N GLU A 107 -3.37 -28.07 -14.70
CA GLU A 107 -1.99 -27.77 -14.38
C GLU A 107 -1.73 -27.97 -12.87
N LEU A 108 -0.56 -28.56 -12.55
CA LEU A 108 -0.12 -28.78 -11.18
C LEU A 108 0.92 -27.71 -10.80
N VAL A 109 0.62 -26.87 -9.81
CA VAL A 109 1.53 -25.84 -9.31
C VAL A 109 2.01 -26.21 -7.91
N ASP A 110 3.32 -26.39 -7.76
CA ASP A 110 3.94 -26.78 -6.50
C ASP A 110 4.33 -25.59 -5.64
N HIS A 111 3.89 -25.60 -4.38
CA HIS A 111 4.24 -24.64 -3.36
C HIS A 111 5.16 -25.28 -2.33
N LEU A 112 6.38 -24.75 -2.20
CA LEU A 112 7.40 -25.26 -1.29
C LEU A 112 7.24 -24.63 0.09
N VAL A 113 6.90 -25.43 1.09
CA VAL A 113 6.66 -25.00 2.47
C VAL A 113 7.77 -25.54 3.38
N PRO A 114 8.39 -24.73 4.24
CA PRO A 114 9.33 -25.20 5.26
C PRO A 114 8.67 -26.21 6.21
N MET A 115 9.43 -27.22 6.66
CA MET A 115 8.92 -28.31 7.55
C MET A 115 8.40 -27.80 8.88
N ASN A 116 8.94 -26.70 9.37
CA ASN A 116 8.58 -26.08 10.67
C ASN A 116 7.27 -25.31 10.64
N LYS A 117 6.66 -25.12 9.46
CA LYS A 117 5.39 -24.41 9.34
C LYS A 117 4.20 -25.34 9.41
N HIS A 118 3.18 -24.89 10.11
CA HIS A 118 1.90 -25.57 10.16
C HIS A 118 1.10 -25.29 8.88
N VAL A 119 0.60 -26.34 8.24
CA VAL A 119 -0.25 -26.26 7.05
C VAL A 119 -1.70 -26.14 7.52
N ILE A 120 -2.42 -25.13 7.03
CA ILE A 120 -3.82 -24.86 7.41
C ILE A 120 -4.79 -25.63 6.53
N VAL A 121 -4.42 -25.79 5.25
CA VAL A 121 -5.26 -26.44 4.22
C VAL A 121 -5.18 -27.95 4.31
N HIS A 122 -6.27 -28.59 3.90
CA HIS A 122 -6.38 -30.05 3.86
C HIS A 122 -6.42 -30.53 2.41
N GLU A 123 -6.32 -31.84 2.24
CA GLU A 123 -6.49 -32.47 0.94
C GLU A 123 -7.91 -32.28 0.43
N ASP A 124 -8.06 -32.04 -0.87
CA ASP A 124 -9.30 -31.71 -1.57
C ASP A 124 -9.96 -30.37 -1.19
N ASP A 125 -9.30 -29.50 -0.42
CA ASP A 125 -9.80 -28.14 -0.17
C ASP A 125 -9.67 -27.30 -1.44
N HIS A 126 -10.72 -26.50 -1.75
CA HIS A 126 -10.66 -25.50 -2.80
C HIS A 126 -10.07 -24.21 -2.25
N VAL A 127 -9.03 -23.72 -2.90
CA VAL A 127 -8.34 -22.48 -2.52
C VAL A 127 -8.40 -21.46 -3.65
N HIS A 128 -8.57 -20.20 -3.28
CA HIS A 128 -8.52 -19.08 -4.21
C HIS A 128 -7.11 -18.48 -4.25
N MET A 129 -6.85 -17.72 -5.31
CA MET A 129 -5.59 -16.98 -5.43
C MET A 129 -5.40 -16.00 -4.27
N GLY A 130 -4.29 -16.12 -3.53
CA GLY A 130 -4.00 -15.31 -2.35
C GLY A 130 -4.39 -15.93 -1.01
N ASP A 131 -5.06 -17.08 -0.98
CA ASP A 131 -5.40 -17.77 0.26
C ASP A 131 -4.15 -18.30 0.97
N GLN A 132 -4.18 -18.28 2.30
CA GLN A 132 -3.07 -18.75 3.14
C GLN A 132 -3.03 -20.28 3.16
N LEU A 133 -1.93 -20.87 2.72
CA LEU A 133 -1.67 -22.31 2.81
C LEU A 133 -1.05 -22.70 4.14
N THR A 134 -0.31 -21.79 4.76
CA THR A 134 0.37 -22.02 6.04
C THR A 134 0.07 -20.92 7.05
N GLU A 135 0.27 -21.24 8.31
CA GLU A 135 0.16 -20.26 9.40
C GLU A 135 1.26 -19.19 9.32
N GLY A 136 0.90 -17.95 9.67
CA GLY A 136 1.81 -16.81 9.74
C GLY A 136 1.24 -15.55 9.09
N PRO A 137 1.90 -14.40 9.26
CA PRO A 137 1.52 -13.16 8.61
C PRO A 137 1.80 -13.23 7.11
N VAL A 138 0.94 -12.62 6.30
CA VAL A 138 1.13 -12.56 4.84
C VAL A 138 2.19 -11.53 4.51
N SER A 139 3.05 -11.83 3.53
CA SER A 139 4.00 -10.88 2.98
C SER A 139 3.27 -9.90 2.03
N PRO A 140 3.33 -8.58 2.28
CA PRO A 140 2.70 -7.61 1.39
C PRO A 140 3.21 -7.68 -0.06
N GLU A 141 4.51 -7.97 -0.24
CA GLU A 141 5.12 -8.13 -1.58
C GLU A 141 4.49 -9.30 -2.34
N GLU A 142 4.28 -10.45 -1.67
CA GLU A 142 3.66 -11.62 -2.30
C GLU A 142 2.20 -11.36 -2.68
N ILE A 143 1.45 -10.58 -1.88
CA ILE A 143 0.10 -10.16 -2.24
C ILE A 143 0.11 -9.29 -3.50
N LEU A 144 1.08 -8.35 -3.60
CA LEU A 144 1.20 -7.50 -4.78
C LEU A 144 1.48 -8.31 -6.04
N ASP A 145 2.39 -9.28 -5.96
CA ASP A 145 2.78 -10.12 -7.10
C ASP A 145 1.67 -11.06 -7.55
N VAL A 146 0.88 -11.61 -6.61
CA VAL A 146 -0.13 -12.62 -6.88
C VAL A 146 -1.51 -12.00 -7.09
N CYS A 147 -1.97 -11.18 -6.15
CA CYS A 147 -3.35 -10.67 -6.13
C CYS A 147 -3.50 -9.26 -6.73
N GLY A 148 -2.37 -8.58 -6.98
CA GLY A 148 -2.36 -7.23 -7.55
C GLY A 148 -2.51 -6.10 -6.53
N LYS A 149 -2.54 -4.86 -7.07
CA LYS A 149 -2.48 -3.61 -6.29
C LYS A 149 -3.71 -3.41 -5.40
N GLU A 150 -4.91 -3.65 -5.91
CA GLU A 150 -6.17 -3.37 -5.21
C GLU A 150 -6.31 -4.23 -3.95
N ARG A 151 -6.03 -5.52 -4.07
CA ARG A 151 -6.09 -6.46 -2.96
C ARG A 151 -5.05 -6.15 -1.89
N LEU A 152 -3.87 -5.70 -2.29
CA LEU A 152 -2.83 -5.25 -1.36
C LEU A 152 -3.28 -4.00 -0.60
N GLN A 153 -3.89 -3.02 -1.27
CA GLN A 153 -4.40 -1.82 -0.61
C GLN A 153 -5.43 -2.16 0.46
N GLU A 154 -6.42 -2.99 0.11
CA GLU A 154 -7.42 -3.48 1.05
C GLU A 154 -6.79 -4.21 2.25
N HIS A 155 -5.83 -5.10 1.98
CA HIS A 155 -5.14 -5.84 3.03
C HIS A 155 -4.40 -4.92 4.00
N LEU A 156 -3.62 -3.95 3.50
CA LEU A 156 -2.86 -3.02 4.35
C LEU A 156 -3.78 -2.14 5.19
N VAL A 157 -4.87 -1.61 4.61
CA VAL A 157 -5.84 -0.81 5.34
C VAL A 157 -6.48 -1.63 6.46
N ASN A 158 -6.92 -2.85 6.15
CA ASN A 158 -7.56 -3.74 7.13
C ASN A 158 -6.62 -4.13 8.28
N GLU A 159 -5.37 -4.50 7.98
CA GLU A 159 -4.37 -4.86 9.00
C GLU A 159 -4.05 -3.68 9.93
N VAL A 160 -3.86 -2.48 9.38
CA VAL A 160 -3.62 -1.27 10.17
C VAL A 160 -4.84 -0.94 11.05
N GLN A 161 -6.03 -0.96 10.47
CA GLN A 161 -7.27 -0.70 11.20
C GLN A 161 -7.55 -1.73 12.29
N GLU A 162 -7.25 -3.02 12.05
CA GLU A 162 -7.38 -4.06 13.08
C GLU A 162 -6.53 -3.72 14.32
N VAL A 163 -5.29 -3.28 14.12
CA VAL A 163 -4.41 -2.88 15.23
C VAL A 163 -4.99 -1.70 16.02
N TYR A 164 -5.48 -0.67 15.34
CA TYR A 164 -6.07 0.50 16.02
C TYR A 164 -7.37 0.15 16.74
N ARG A 165 -8.26 -0.64 16.12
CA ARG A 165 -9.52 -1.11 16.74
C ARG A 165 -9.26 -1.96 17.98
N LEU A 166 -8.23 -2.82 17.98
CA LEU A 166 -7.84 -3.59 19.17
C LEU A 166 -7.38 -2.70 20.33
N GLN A 167 -6.92 -1.49 20.05
CA GLN A 167 -6.53 -0.50 21.05
C GLN A 167 -7.67 0.48 21.41
N GLY A 168 -8.87 0.29 20.85
CA GLY A 168 -10.02 1.16 21.09
C GLY A 168 -9.94 2.52 20.39
N VAL A 169 -9.06 2.67 19.39
CA VAL A 169 -8.91 3.91 18.62
C VAL A 169 -9.63 3.75 17.29
N GLU A 170 -10.60 4.62 17.03
CA GLU A 170 -11.31 4.68 15.75
C GLU A 170 -10.67 5.73 14.84
N ILE A 171 -10.19 5.29 13.67
CA ILE A 171 -9.60 6.14 12.65
C ILE A 171 -10.37 5.90 11.34
N ASN A 172 -10.69 6.96 10.60
CA ASN A 172 -11.31 6.81 9.29
C ASN A 172 -10.30 6.25 8.28
N ASP A 173 -10.74 5.29 7.48
CA ASP A 173 -9.90 4.55 6.52
C ASP A 173 -9.14 5.46 5.55
N LYS A 174 -9.74 6.61 5.16
CA LYS A 174 -9.12 7.58 4.24
C LYS A 174 -7.73 8.05 4.65
N HIS A 175 -7.44 8.13 5.96
CA HIS A 175 -6.12 8.56 6.46
C HIS A 175 -5.06 7.50 6.20
N VAL A 176 -5.42 6.22 6.33
CA VAL A 176 -4.54 5.09 6.02
C VAL A 176 -4.41 4.91 4.51
N GLU A 177 -5.51 5.04 3.77
CA GLU A 177 -5.55 4.92 2.31
C GLU A 177 -4.61 5.92 1.61
N ILE A 178 -4.57 7.17 2.09
CA ILE A 178 -3.66 8.19 1.56
C ILE A 178 -2.20 7.75 1.68
N ILE A 179 -1.81 7.18 2.83
CA ILE A 179 -0.46 6.69 3.07
C ILE A 179 -0.15 5.50 2.15
N VAL A 180 -1.06 4.51 2.09
CA VAL A 180 -0.91 3.33 1.24
C VAL A 180 -0.82 3.70 -0.24
N ARG A 181 -1.59 4.72 -0.68
CA ARG A 181 -1.49 5.26 -2.04
C ARG A 181 -0.08 5.77 -2.35
N GLN A 182 0.55 6.48 -1.42
CA GLN A 182 1.92 6.97 -1.60
C GLN A 182 2.96 5.84 -1.64
N MET A 183 2.75 4.77 -0.86
CA MET A 183 3.61 3.59 -0.89
C MET A 183 3.58 2.85 -2.24
N LEU A 184 2.48 2.97 -3.00
CA LEU A 184 2.25 2.32 -4.29
C LEU A 184 2.30 3.29 -5.47
N ARG A 185 2.94 4.43 -5.28
CA ARG A 185 3.03 5.48 -6.30
C ARG A 185 4.00 5.12 -7.43
N LYS A 186 5.05 4.37 -7.13
CA LYS A 186 6.12 4.04 -8.09
C LYS A 186 5.91 2.70 -8.79
N VAL A 187 6.50 2.63 -9.99
CA VAL A 187 6.55 1.42 -10.82
C VAL A 187 7.99 1.12 -11.21
N VAL A 188 8.31 -0.16 -11.39
CA VAL A 188 9.62 -0.63 -11.87
C VAL A 188 9.48 -1.03 -13.33
N ILE A 189 10.35 -0.50 -14.18
CA ILE A 189 10.37 -0.79 -15.61
C ILE A 189 10.84 -2.23 -15.84
N THR A 190 10.00 -3.03 -16.50
CA THR A 190 10.33 -4.42 -16.89
C THR A 190 10.78 -4.51 -18.35
N GLU A 191 10.21 -3.70 -19.23
CA GLU A 191 10.57 -3.62 -20.63
C GLU A 191 10.58 -2.15 -21.05
N PRO A 192 11.71 -1.58 -21.48
CA PRO A 192 11.79 -0.15 -21.77
C PRO A 192 11.11 0.25 -23.09
N GLY A 193 10.87 -0.70 -24.01
CA GLY A 193 10.33 -0.38 -25.34
C GLY A 193 11.18 0.66 -26.10
N ASN A 194 10.51 1.66 -26.69
CA ASN A 194 11.16 2.78 -27.39
C ASN A 194 11.25 4.05 -26.53
N THR A 195 11.14 3.91 -25.22
CA THR A 195 11.22 5.03 -24.26
C THR A 195 12.66 5.24 -23.78
N GLU A 196 12.92 6.38 -23.12
CA GLU A 196 14.21 6.71 -22.53
C GLU A 196 14.50 5.96 -21.21
N PHE A 197 13.57 5.14 -20.75
CA PHE A 197 13.73 4.39 -19.49
C PHE A 197 14.74 3.26 -19.62
N LEU A 198 15.39 2.94 -18.50
CA LEU A 198 16.25 1.78 -18.39
C LEU A 198 15.53 0.62 -17.68
N TRP A 199 15.95 -0.59 -17.96
CA TRP A 199 15.43 -1.76 -17.28
C TRP A 199 15.75 -1.70 -15.77
N GLY A 200 14.72 -1.85 -14.95
CA GLY A 200 14.85 -1.81 -13.48
C GLY A 200 14.73 -0.41 -12.86
N ASP A 201 14.57 0.64 -13.66
CA ASP A 201 14.33 1.99 -13.14
C ASP A 201 13.03 2.06 -12.36
N GLN A 202 13.06 2.81 -11.25
CA GLN A 202 11.89 3.11 -10.43
C GLN A 202 11.38 4.51 -10.78
N VAL A 203 10.26 4.56 -11.45
CA VAL A 203 9.68 5.81 -11.98
C VAL A 203 8.32 6.05 -11.33
N ASP A 204 7.93 7.31 -11.20
CA ASP A 204 6.60 7.69 -10.78
C ASP A 204 5.57 7.29 -11.83
N LYS A 205 4.44 6.74 -11.40
CA LYS A 205 3.39 6.27 -12.31
C LYS A 205 2.89 7.37 -13.25
N THR A 206 2.74 8.60 -12.75
CA THR A 206 2.30 9.74 -13.58
C THR A 206 3.28 10.09 -14.68
N THR A 207 4.57 10.07 -14.39
CA THR A 207 5.65 10.30 -15.37
C THR A 207 5.72 9.16 -16.37
N PHE A 208 5.58 7.91 -15.91
CA PHE A 208 5.52 6.73 -16.78
C PHE A 208 4.35 6.79 -17.76
N ASP A 209 3.14 7.07 -17.27
CA ASP A 209 1.95 7.17 -18.12
C ASP A 209 2.12 8.28 -19.18
N ARG A 210 2.62 9.47 -18.79
CA ARG A 210 2.88 10.59 -19.69
C ARG A 210 3.87 10.26 -20.79
N ILE A 211 5.00 9.62 -20.47
CA ILE A 211 6.04 9.26 -21.45
C ILE A 211 5.51 8.18 -22.40
N ASN A 212 4.74 7.21 -21.88
CA ASN A 212 4.12 6.20 -22.73
C ASN A 212 3.10 6.80 -23.71
N GLU A 213 2.26 7.75 -23.27
CA GLU A 213 1.34 8.48 -24.16
C GLU A 213 2.09 9.22 -25.27
N GLN A 214 3.19 9.89 -24.92
CA GLN A 214 4.04 10.57 -25.93
C GLN A 214 4.66 9.59 -26.91
N THR A 215 5.17 8.44 -26.43
CA THR A 215 5.77 7.40 -27.27
C THR A 215 4.74 6.78 -28.22
N ILE A 216 3.53 6.51 -27.74
CA ILE A 216 2.43 6.00 -28.57
C ILE A 216 2.03 7.03 -29.63
N ALA A 217 1.95 8.33 -29.29
CA ALA A 217 1.65 9.40 -30.23
C ALA A 217 2.70 9.51 -31.35
N GLN A 218 3.95 9.16 -31.06
CA GLN A 218 5.05 9.08 -32.04
C GLN A 218 5.09 7.76 -32.83
N GLY A 219 4.17 6.81 -32.52
CA GLY A 219 4.12 5.50 -33.18
C GLY A 219 5.16 4.49 -32.65
N GLY A 220 5.79 4.76 -31.52
CA GLY A 220 6.73 3.87 -30.85
C GLY A 220 6.05 2.82 -29.96
N GLN A 221 6.83 1.82 -29.52
CA GLN A 221 6.38 0.81 -28.57
C GLN A 221 6.48 1.36 -27.14
N PRO A 222 5.39 1.36 -26.34
CA PRO A 222 5.41 1.83 -24.96
C PRO A 222 6.23 0.91 -24.07
N ALA A 223 6.71 1.44 -22.93
CA ALA A 223 7.37 0.66 -21.90
C ALA A 223 6.35 -0.14 -21.07
N ALA A 224 6.76 -1.32 -20.60
CA ALA A 224 6.01 -2.11 -19.63
C ALA A 224 6.64 -1.97 -18.22
N ALA A 225 5.79 -1.91 -17.20
CA ALA A 225 6.23 -1.78 -15.81
C ALA A 225 5.37 -2.59 -14.86
N LYS A 226 5.95 -2.93 -13.70
CA LYS A 226 5.22 -3.56 -12.58
C LYS A 226 5.11 -2.59 -11.41
N PRO A 227 3.97 -2.58 -10.70
CA PRO A 227 3.85 -1.80 -9.47
C PRO A 227 4.83 -2.32 -8.43
N VAL A 228 5.39 -1.42 -7.62
CA VAL A 228 6.28 -1.75 -6.51
C VAL A 228 5.73 -1.17 -5.22
N LEU A 229 5.86 -1.93 -4.12
CA LEU A 229 5.54 -1.47 -2.79
C LEU A 229 6.79 -0.91 -2.13
N LEU A 230 6.76 0.36 -1.77
CA LEU A 230 7.82 1.03 -1.02
C LEU A 230 7.38 1.31 0.41
N GLY A 231 8.28 1.11 1.38
CA GLY A 231 8.06 1.64 2.73
C GLY A 231 7.99 3.16 2.72
N ILE A 232 7.30 3.75 3.71
CA ILE A 232 7.09 5.22 3.77
C ILE A 232 8.41 5.99 3.80
N THR A 233 9.43 5.50 4.50
CA THR A 233 10.75 6.14 4.57
C THR A 233 11.40 6.16 3.19
N LYS A 234 11.40 5.02 2.49
CA LYS A 234 11.97 4.91 1.16
C LYS A 234 11.19 5.73 0.14
N ALA A 235 9.86 5.69 0.18
CA ALA A 235 9.00 6.49 -0.68
C ALA A 235 9.22 8.00 -0.49
N SER A 236 9.54 8.45 0.74
CA SER A 236 9.83 9.85 1.05
C SER A 236 11.22 10.31 0.58
N LEU A 237 12.19 9.40 0.50
CA LEU A 237 13.54 9.71 0.00
C LEU A 237 13.64 9.67 -1.53
N GLU A 238 12.83 8.85 -2.16
CA GLU A 238 12.79 8.68 -3.62
C GLU A 238 11.75 9.58 -4.32
N THR A 239 11.45 10.75 -3.74
CA THR A 239 10.60 11.77 -4.37
C THR A 239 11.33 12.47 -5.52
N GLU A 240 10.60 13.03 -6.47
CA GLU A 240 11.17 13.80 -7.58
C GLU A 240 11.89 15.06 -7.07
N SER A 241 11.35 15.69 -6.01
CA SER A 241 11.99 16.83 -5.36
C SER A 241 13.15 16.42 -4.45
N PHE A 242 14.36 16.76 -4.84
CA PHE A 242 15.53 16.52 -4.00
C PHE A 242 15.59 17.43 -2.75
N ILE A 243 14.96 18.62 -2.79
CA ILE A 243 14.84 19.51 -1.64
C ILE A 243 13.97 18.86 -0.55
N SER A 244 12.84 18.29 -0.93
CA SER A 244 11.95 17.56 -0.03
C SER A 244 12.64 16.34 0.58
N ALA A 245 13.33 15.54 -0.22
CA ALA A 245 14.07 14.37 0.25
C ALA A 245 15.21 14.76 1.21
N ALA A 246 16.00 15.77 0.88
CA ALA A 246 17.11 16.26 1.72
C ALA A 246 16.62 16.83 3.07
N SER A 247 15.41 17.39 3.12
CA SER A 247 14.84 17.91 4.36
C SER A 247 14.36 16.81 5.33
N PHE A 248 14.22 15.57 4.85
CA PHE A 248 13.73 14.45 5.65
C PHE A 248 14.87 13.67 6.31
N GLN A 249 15.76 13.08 5.54
CA GLN A 249 16.91 12.29 6.00
C GLN A 249 18.05 12.36 4.98
N ASP A 250 19.26 11.97 5.41
CA ASP A 250 20.43 11.81 4.55
C ASP A 250 20.77 13.06 3.71
N THR A 251 20.63 14.25 4.30
CA THR A 251 20.76 15.54 3.62
C THR A 251 21.99 15.64 2.73
N THR A 252 23.17 15.27 3.25
CA THR A 252 24.43 15.34 2.50
C THR A 252 24.46 14.40 1.32
N ARG A 253 23.98 13.18 1.49
CA ARG A 253 23.94 12.17 0.42
C ARG A 253 23.01 12.62 -0.71
N VAL A 254 21.79 13.03 -0.37
CA VAL A 254 20.78 13.46 -1.34
C VAL A 254 21.25 14.68 -2.11
N LEU A 255 21.79 15.71 -1.43
CA LEU A 255 22.29 16.92 -2.09
C LEU A 255 23.50 16.64 -2.96
N THR A 256 24.42 15.76 -2.54
CA THR A 256 25.59 15.37 -3.35
C THR A 256 25.14 14.65 -4.62
N GLU A 257 24.20 13.70 -4.50
CA GLU A 257 23.65 12.99 -5.64
C GLU A 257 22.92 13.93 -6.61
N ALA A 258 22.07 14.82 -6.09
CA ALA A 258 21.36 15.81 -6.90
C ALA A 258 22.32 16.75 -7.63
N SER A 259 23.41 17.17 -6.97
CA SER A 259 24.44 18.03 -7.54
C SER A 259 25.23 17.32 -8.65
N THR A 260 25.60 16.05 -8.44
CA THR A 260 26.35 15.28 -9.46
C THR A 260 25.52 14.95 -10.68
N LEU A 261 24.22 14.73 -10.50
CA LEU A 261 23.27 14.44 -11.58
C LEU A 261 22.70 15.72 -12.25
N GLY A 262 22.96 16.89 -11.67
CA GLY A 262 22.40 18.15 -12.17
C GLY A 262 20.86 18.20 -12.11
N LYS A 263 20.26 17.60 -11.07
CA LYS A 263 18.78 17.56 -10.92
C LYS A 263 18.20 18.95 -10.76
N THR A 264 17.08 19.21 -11.42
CA THR A 264 16.28 20.43 -11.27
C THR A 264 15.02 20.12 -10.49
N ASP A 265 14.70 20.94 -9.49
CA ASP A 265 13.47 20.83 -8.70
C ASP A 265 12.42 21.79 -9.25
N THR A 266 11.23 21.29 -9.55
CA THR A 266 10.12 22.07 -10.10
C THR A 266 9.29 22.81 -9.05
N LEU A 267 9.58 22.62 -7.77
CA LEU A 267 8.90 23.25 -6.62
C LEU A 267 7.36 23.02 -6.62
N GLU A 268 6.94 21.83 -7.00
CA GLU A 268 5.49 21.49 -7.06
C GLU A 268 4.89 21.11 -5.71
N GLY A 269 5.71 20.69 -4.75
CA GLY A 269 5.27 20.23 -3.43
C GLY A 269 5.16 21.37 -2.40
N PHE A 270 4.70 21.01 -1.19
CA PHE A 270 4.58 22.00 -0.10
C PHE A 270 5.92 22.28 0.58
N LYS A 271 6.72 21.24 0.83
CA LYS A 271 7.97 21.37 1.60
C LYS A 271 8.98 22.26 0.90
N GLU A 272 9.16 22.07 -0.41
CA GLU A 272 10.06 22.83 -1.26
C GLU A 272 9.72 24.32 -1.23
N ASN A 273 8.45 24.66 -1.41
CA ASN A 273 7.99 26.05 -1.39
C ASN A 273 8.17 26.70 -0.02
N VAL A 274 7.86 25.97 1.07
CA VAL A 274 8.08 26.45 2.43
C VAL A 274 9.56 26.73 2.70
N ILE A 275 10.46 25.82 2.27
CA ILE A 275 11.91 25.98 2.45
C ILE A 275 12.43 27.19 1.67
N MET A 276 11.93 27.41 0.45
CA MET A 276 12.33 28.52 -0.40
C MET A 276 11.65 29.86 -0.03
N GLY A 277 10.68 29.84 0.89
CA GLY A 277 9.92 31.04 1.29
C GLY A 277 8.81 31.43 0.31
N HIS A 278 8.44 30.54 -0.61
CA HIS A 278 7.34 30.77 -1.54
C HIS A 278 5.98 30.41 -0.93
N LEU A 279 4.90 30.94 -1.50
CA LEU A 279 3.55 30.51 -1.17
C LEU A 279 3.38 29.03 -1.54
N ILE A 280 2.78 28.24 -0.64
CA ILE A 280 2.48 26.84 -0.92
C ILE A 280 1.40 26.73 -2.00
N PRO A 281 1.40 25.68 -2.85
CA PRO A 281 0.42 25.50 -3.92
C PRO A 281 -0.94 25.01 -3.37
N ALA A 282 -1.44 25.70 -2.33
CA ALA A 282 -2.72 25.44 -1.67
C ALA A 282 -3.28 26.74 -1.08
N GLY A 283 -4.61 26.81 -0.90
CA GLY A 283 -5.27 28.00 -0.39
C GLY A 283 -5.04 29.19 -1.31
N THR A 284 -4.58 30.33 -0.76
CA THR A 284 -4.30 31.56 -1.51
C THR A 284 -3.13 31.45 -2.50
N GLY A 285 -2.21 30.51 -2.29
CA GLY A 285 -1.08 30.24 -3.21
C GLY A 285 -1.43 29.32 -4.37
N PHE A 286 -2.67 28.88 -4.50
CA PHE A 286 -3.10 28.05 -5.62
C PHE A 286 -3.14 28.88 -6.91
N SER A 287 -2.56 28.36 -8.01
CA SER A 287 -2.37 29.06 -9.27
C SER A 287 -3.65 29.68 -9.86
N ARG A 288 -4.82 29.17 -9.50
CA ARG A 288 -6.11 29.72 -9.91
C ARG A 288 -6.36 31.11 -9.28
N TYR A 289 -5.91 31.32 -8.03
CA TYR A 289 -6.10 32.60 -7.35
C TYR A 289 -5.08 33.64 -7.75
N SER A 290 -3.86 33.24 -8.11
CA SER A 290 -2.82 34.14 -8.58
C SER A 290 -3.14 34.78 -9.96
N LYS A 291 -4.11 34.19 -10.68
CA LYS A 291 -4.58 34.70 -12.00
C LYS A 291 -5.84 35.57 -11.90
N ILE A 292 -6.34 35.81 -10.70
CA ILE A 292 -7.53 36.66 -10.48
C ILE A 292 -7.04 38.09 -10.40
N GLU A 293 -7.37 38.90 -11.38
CA GLU A 293 -7.24 40.33 -11.34
C GLU A 293 -8.51 40.91 -10.71
N VAL A 294 -8.34 41.82 -9.77
CA VAL A 294 -9.46 42.47 -9.09
C VAL A 294 -9.55 43.89 -9.61
N ASP A 295 -10.56 44.12 -10.43
CA ASP A 295 -10.89 45.47 -10.87
C ASP A 295 -11.72 46.20 -9.76
N PRO A 296 -11.48 47.49 -9.52
CA PRO A 296 -12.33 48.27 -8.61
C PRO A 296 -13.76 48.30 -9.15
N ALA A 297 -14.74 48.12 -8.28
CA ALA A 297 -16.14 48.21 -8.67
C ALA A 297 -16.43 49.60 -9.27
N GLU A 298 -17.23 49.63 -10.35
CA GLU A 298 -17.64 50.89 -10.97
C GLU A 298 -18.25 51.84 -9.90
N GLY A 299 -17.59 52.95 -9.63
CA GLY A 299 -18.00 53.94 -8.62
C GLY A 299 -17.28 53.82 -7.27
N ALA A 300 -16.32 52.95 -7.11
CA ALA A 300 -15.41 53.01 -5.97
C ALA A 300 -14.45 54.20 -6.19
N GLU A 301 -14.56 55.20 -5.35
CA GLU A 301 -13.54 56.27 -5.29
C GLU A 301 -12.19 55.62 -4.99
N GLU A 302 -11.19 55.94 -5.79
CA GLU A 302 -9.81 55.54 -5.57
C GLU A 302 -9.41 55.99 -4.16
N ILE A 303 -9.40 55.09 -3.19
CA ILE A 303 -8.78 55.37 -1.92
C ILE A 303 -7.28 55.38 -2.20
N VAL A 304 -6.79 56.54 -2.61
CA VAL A 304 -5.36 56.83 -2.60
C VAL A 304 -4.92 56.69 -1.16
N LEU A 305 -4.30 55.57 -0.83
CA LEU A 305 -3.52 55.46 0.40
C LEU A 305 -2.36 56.46 0.25
N ALA A 306 -2.64 57.69 0.65
CA ALA A 306 -1.61 58.67 0.93
C ALA A 306 -0.77 58.11 2.07
N GLY A 307 0.40 57.59 1.79
CA GLY A 307 1.19 57.03 2.87
C GLY A 307 2.46 56.29 2.54
N GLU A 308 3.11 56.51 1.41
CA GLU A 308 4.49 56.09 1.25
C GLU A 308 5.46 57.20 0.84
N ASP A 309 4.97 58.27 0.27
CA ASP A 309 5.84 59.40 -0.09
C ASP A 309 6.03 60.42 1.06
N ASP A 310 5.04 60.56 1.95
CA ASP A 310 5.13 61.48 3.09
C ASP A 310 6.03 60.99 4.24
N GLU A 311 6.28 59.68 4.39
CA GLU A 311 7.22 59.16 5.39
C GLU A 311 8.68 59.27 4.95
N MET A 312 8.96 59.25 3.66
CA MET A 312 10.35 59.42 3.17
C MET A 312 10.81 60.87 3.29
N ASP A 313 9.96 61.82 3.01
CA ASP A 313 10.29 63.24 3.16
C ASP A 313 10.51 63.63 4.64
N SER A 314 9.74 63.05 5.56
CA SER A 314 9.94 63.28 7.01
C SER A 314 11.22 62.65 7.57
N ILE A 315 11.70 61.56 6.99
CA ILE A 315 12.95 60.87 7.38
C ILE A 315 14.15 61.66 6.83
N GLU A 316 14.09 62.20 5.61
CA GLU A 316 15.15 63.06 5.08
C GLU A 316 15.27 64.38 5.83
N GLU A 317 14.18 64.99 6.27
CA GLU A 317 14.20 66.21 7.09
C GLU A 317 14.84 65.98 8.47
N VAL A 318 14.50 64.86 9.13
CA VAL A 318 15.10 64.46 10.43
C VAL A 318 16.57 64.10 10.30
N LEU A 319 16.98 63.48 9.21
CA LEU A 319 18.39 63.15 8.95
C LEU A 319 19.24 64.39 8.65
N ASN A 320 18.71 65.36 7.91
CA ASN A 320 19.40 66.62 7.61
C ASN A 320 19.54 67.52 8.83
N ASP A 321 18.57 67.54 9.73
CA ASP A 321 18.68 68.23 11.01
C ASP A 321 19.70 67.63 11.96
N THR A 322 19.84 66.29 11.93
CA THR A 322 20.80 65.59 12.77
C THR A 322 22.26 65.77 12.28
N ILE A 323 22.46 65.91 10.98
CA ILE A 323 23.80 66.11 10.36
C ILE A 323 24.26 67.57 10.56
N ASN A 324 23.34 68.55 10.64
CA ASN A 324 23.70 69.96 10.87
C ASN A 324 24.06 70.26 12.33
N PHE A 325 23.64 69.39 13.29
CA PHE A 325 23.99 69.57 14.72
C PHE A 325 25.42 69.18 15.07
N ASP A 326 26.06 68.29 14.24
CA ASP A 326 27.42 67.86 14.48
C ASP A 326 28.50 68.78 13.83
N ASN A 327 28.13 69.75 13.00
CA ASN A 327 29.05 70.66 12.35
C ASN A 327 29.24 71.99 13.07
N GLU A 328 28.54 72.26 14.21
CA GLU A 328 28.70 73.44 15.03
C GLU A 328 29.36 73.21 16.39
N ARG A 329 30.19 72.17 16.51
CA ARG A 329 31.03 72.01 17.71
C ARG A 329 32.50 71.86 17.37
#